data_57ee0b2f757b2de0b03e2fd434e435f4
#
_entry.id   57ee0b2f757b2de0b03e2fd434e435f4
#
_cell.length_a   1.000
_cell.length_b   1.000
_cell.length_c   1.000
_cell.angle_alpha   90.00
_cell.angle_beta   90.00
_cell.angle_gamma   90.00
#
_symmetry.space_group_name_H-M   'P 1'
#
loop_
_entity.id
_entity.type
_entity.pdbx_description
1 polymer ?
#
loop_
_entity_poly.entity_id
_entity_poly.type
_entity_poly.pdbx_seq_one_letter_code
_entity_poly.pdbx_strand_id
1 'polypeptide(L)'
;MEKKIITISREFGSGGRTIGRQLAEKLGIPFYDEELVDQVSLESGFAPKFIEEHSEHSPGKSFLSYVFAPQGVPGVMNGLSTADFLWSIQCSVILQLADKGPCVIVGRNADYVLKDRDDCLHAFIYADMDYRADRIVRLYGESEKSPEVRLQEKDKRRKVNYQHYTGRSWGQAQNYDVCLCSSTLGEEHCVQILLEMVQNQNNK
;
A
#
# COMPACT_ATOMS: atom_id res chain seq x y z
N MET A 1 -6.59 7.57 22.65
CA MET A 1 -5.92 6.22 22.56
C MET A 1 -4.64 6.41 21.77
N GLU A 2 -3.55 5.80 22.20
CA GLU A 2 -2.24 5.93 21.54
C GLU A 2 -2.30 5.33 20.13
N LYS A 3 -1.87 6.09 19.10
CA LYS A 3 -1.80 5.58 17.73
C LYS A 3 -0.53 4.75 17.59
N LYS A 4 -0.67 3.47 17.37
CA LYS A 4 0.42 2.49 17.31
C LYS A 4 0.70 2.00 15.89
N ILE A 5 -0.34 1.90 15.09
CA ILE A 5 -0.26 1.44 13.71
C ILE A 5 -0.38 2.64 12.78
N ILE A 6 0.53 2.77 11.84
CA ILE A 6 0.46 3.82 10.83
C ILE A 6 0.31 3.16 9.46
N THR A 7 -0.78 3.46 8.75
CA THR A 7 -0.96 3.03 7.36
C THR A 7 -0.67 4.20 6.43
N ILE A 8 0.06 3.95 5.35
CA ILE A 8 0.40 4.97 4.35
C ILE A 8 -0.06 4.51 2.98
N SER A 9 -1.18 5.09 2.51
CA SER A 9 -1.59 5.06 1.11
C SER A 9 -0.88 6.18 0.36
N ARG A 10 -0.58 5.99 -0.94
CA ARG A 10 0.31 6.93 -1.64
C ARG A 10 0.13 6.87 -3.16
N GLU A 11 0.27 8.00 -3.82
CA GLU A 11 0.47 8.05 -5.27
C GLU A 11 1.85 7.51 -5.65
N PHE A 12 2.00 6.95 -6.86
CA PHE A 12 3.30 6.50 -7.35
C PHE A 12 4.21 7.71 -7.59
N GLY A 13 5.43 7.63 -7.11
CA GLY A 13 6.40 8.74 -7.19
C GLY A 13 6.27 9.81 -6.11
N SER A 14 5.24 9.80 -5.25
CA SER A 14 5.06 10.81 -4.20
C SER A 14 6.01 10.70 -3.00
N GLY A 15 6.88 9.71 -2.93
CA GLY A 15 7.78 9.51 -1.78
C GLY A 15 7.15 8.78 -0.59
N GLY A 16 5.87 8.38 -0.64
CA GLY A 16 5.18 7.79 0.50
C GLY A 16 5.86 6.54 1.09
N ARG A 17 6.54 5.72 0.25
CA ARG A 17 7.34 4.57 0.74
C ARG A 17 8.58 5.03 1.54
N THR A 18 9.27 6.05 1.05
CA THR A 18 10.44 6.66 1.72
C THR A 18 10.03 7.29 3.04
N ILE A 19 8.94 8.07 3.03
CA ILE A 19 8.35 8.70 4.22
C ILE A 19 8.00 7.63 5.27
N GLY A 20 7.32 6.55 4.86
CA GLY A 20 6.95 5.46 5.77
C GLY A 20 8.15 4.77 6.39
N ARG A 21 9.21 4.51 5.60
CA ARG A 21 10.45 3.90 6.10
C ARG A 21 11.15 4.81 7.12
N GLN A 22 11.32 6.08 6.79
CA GLN A 22 11.96 7.05 7.69
C GLN A 22 11.14 7.25 8.98
N LEU A 23 9.81 7.25 8.88
CA LEU A 23 8.95 7.33 10.05
C LEU A 23 9.13 6.10 10.96
N ALA A 24 9.14 4.90 10.39
CA ALA A 24 9.36 3.66 11.13
C ALA A 24 10.74 3.64 11.82
N GLU A 25 11.79 4.08 11.12
CA GLU A 25 13.15 4.21 11.67
C GLU A 25 13.18 5.19 12.86
N LYS A 26 12.56 6.37 12.73
CA LYS A 26 12.50 7.38 13.82
C LYS A 26 11.70 6.89 15.04
N LEU A 27 10.67 6.08 14.82
CA LEU A 27 9.84 5.48 15.88
C LEU A 27 10.46 4.21 16.46
N GLY A 28 11.45 3.59 15.81
CA GLY A 28 12.02 2.32 16.22
C GLY A 28 11.05 1.14 16.08
N ILE A 29 10.13 1.19 15.09
CA ILE A 29 9.09 0.18 14.87
C ILE A 29 9.23 -0.49 13.49
N PRO A 30 8.68 -1.72 13.29
CA PRO A 30 8.72 -2.42 12.02
C PRO A 30 8.08 -1.63 10.87
N PHE A 31 8.66 -1.81 9.67
CA PHE A 31 8.17 -1.30 8.41
C PHE A 31 7.79 -2.45 7.49
N TYR A 32 6.54 -2.46 7.01
CA TYR A 32 6.01 -3.51 6.15
C TYR A 32 5.60 -2.96 4.79
N ASP A 33 6.32 -3.35 3.74
CA ASP A 33 5.95 -3.16 2.34
C ASP A 33 6.38 -4.42 1.54
N GLU A 34 7.66 -4.63 1.37
CA GLU A 34 8.19 -5.83 0.71
C GLU A 34 7.96 -7.09 1.55
N GLU A 35 8.19 -7.00 2.86
CA GLU A 35 7.98 -8.12 3.77
C GLU A 35 6.54 -8.63 3.80
N LEU A 36 5.55 -7.73 3.62
CA LEU A 36 4.15 -8.12 3.49
C LEU A 36 3.92 -8.97 2.25
N VAL A 37 4.54 -8.61 1.12
CA VAL A 37 4.47 -9.40 -0.13
C VAL A 37 5.09 -10.78 0.08
N ASP A 38 6.25 -10.83 0.72
CA ASP A 38 6.94 -12.09 1.01
C ASP A 38 6.12 -12.97 1.95
N GLN A 39 5.51 -12.40 2.97
CA GLN A 39 4.68 -13.13 3.92
C GLN A 39 3.41 -13.67 3.25
N VAL A 40 2.71 -12.87 2.45
CA VAL A 40 1.57 -13.32 1.64
C VAL A 40 1.97 -14.44 0.69
N SER A 41 3.16 -14.34 0.08
CA SER A 41 3.70 -15.37 -0.78
C SER A 41 3.92 -16.70 -0.04
N LEU A 42 4.53 -16.65 1.13
CA LEU A 42 4.79 -17.85 1.95
C LEU A 42 3.50 -18.53 2.40
N GLU A 43 2.50 -17.76 2.81
CA GLU A 43 1.21 -18.29 3.28
C GLU A 43 0.34 -18.84 2.14
N SER A 44 0.42 -18.24 0.95
CA SER A 44 -0.38 -18.63 -0.20
C SER A 44 0.25 -19.73 -1.06
N GLY A 45 1.57 -19.98 -0.94
CA GLY A 45 2.33 -20.87 -1.81
C GLY A 45 2.58 -20.34 -3.22
N PHE A 46 2.30 -19.05 -3.48
CA PHE A 46 2.59 -18.39 -4.75
C PHE A 46 4.00 -17.77 -4.75
N ALA A 47 4.59 -17.62 -5.96
CA ALA A 47 5.85 -16.91 -6.09
C ALA A 47 5.68 -15.40 -5.81
N PRO A 48 6.64 -14.72 -5.12
CA PRO A 48 6.53 -13.31 -4.76
C PRO A 48 6.19 -12.39 -5.92
N LYS A 49 6.83 -12.60 -7.08
CA LYS A 49 6.58 -11.82 -8.30
C LYS A 49 5.12 -11.91 -8.77
N PHE A 50 4.50 -13.07 -8.66
CA PHE A 50 3.10 -13.28 -9.02
C PHE A 50 2.17 -12.48 -8.08
N ILE A 51 2.47 -12.48 -6.79
CA ILE A 51 1.72 -11.69 -5.78
C ILE A 51 1.82 -10.20 -6.08
N GLU A 52 3.03 -9.69 -6.34
CA GLU A 52 3.26 -8.28 -6.64
C GLU A 52 2.50 -7.83 -7.91
N GLU A 53 2.53 -8.63 -8.97
CA GLU A 53 1.83 -8.33 -10.22
C GLU A 53 0.31 -8.33 -10.07
N HIS A 54 -0.25 -9.18 -9.21
CA HIS A 54 -1.70 -9.42 -9.12
C HIS A 54 -2.37 -8.75 -7.92
N SER A 55 -1.66 -8.47 -6.84
CA SER A 55 -2.23 -7.82 -5.66
C SER A 55 -2.60 -6.34 -5.85
N GLU A 56 -2.03 -5.67 -6.87
CA GLU A 56 -2.39 -4.30 -7.26
C GLU A 56 -3.27 -4.24 -8.53
N HIS A 57 -3.70 -5.39 -9.05
CA HIS A 57 -4.56 -5.47 -10.23
C HIS A 57 -5.97 -5.89 -9.84
N SER A 58 -6.97 -5.20 -10.39
CA SER A 58 -8.34 -5.75 -10.41
C SER A 58 -8.38 -7.02 -11.22
N PRO A 59 -9.27 -7.96 -10.87
CA PRO A 59 -9.49 -9.16 -11.68
C PRO A 59 -10.02 -8.77 -13.06
N GLY A 60 -9.14 -8.63 -14.03
CA GLY A 60 -9.45 -8.41 -15.43
C GLY A 60 -9.26 -9.68 -16.26
N LYS A 61 -9.78 -9.68 -17.50
CA LYS A 61 -9.80 -10.83 -18.43
C LYS A 61 -8.43 -11.51 -18.68
N SER A 62 -7.31 -10.84 -18.39
CA SER A 62 -5.95 -11.39 -18.55
C SER A 62 -5.59 -12.44 -17.50
N PHE A 63 -6.31 -12.48 -16.39
CA PHE A 63 -6.12 -13.40 -15.29
C PHE A 63 -6.54 -14.86 -15.66
N LEU A 64 -7.60 -15.02 -16.45
CA LEU A 64 -8.08 -16.34 -16.86
C LEU A 64 -7.05 -17.15 -17.66
N SER A 65 -6.15 -16.51 -18.39
CA SER A 65 -5.11 -17.20 -19.17
C SER A 65 -4.00 -17.80 -18.29
N TYR A 66 -3.80 -17.27 -17.08
CA TYR A 66 -2.79 -17.79 -16.14
C TYR A 66 -3.32 -18.91 -15.24
N VAL A 67 -4.60 -18.84 -14.88
CA VAL A 67 -5.28 -19.88 -14.08
C VAL A 67 -5.37 -21.22 -14.83
N PHE A 68 -5.37 -21.18 -16.16
CA PHE A 68 -5.39 -22.37 -17.02
C PHE A 68 -4.00 -22.81 -17.50
N ALA A 69 -2.90 -22.23 -17.00
CA ALA A 69 -1.56 -22.71 -17.31
C ALA A 69 -1.33 -24.12 -16.72
N PRO A 70 -0.66 -25.05 -17.46
CA PRO A 70 -0.64 -26.48 -17.12
C PRO A 70 0.16 -26.88 -15.88
N GLN A 71 0.53 -25.97 -15.01
CA GLN A 71 1.33 -26.27 -13.80
C GLN A 71 0.57 -25.95 -12.52
N GLY A 72 -0.47 -26.76 -12.23
CA GLY A 72 -0.82 -27.11 -10.85
C GLY A 72 -1.26 -25.99 -9.89
N VAL A 73 -1.64 -24.80 -10.36
CA VAL A 73 -2.24 -23.79 -9.50
C VAL A 73 -3.75 -24.06 -9.43
N PRO A 74 -4.33 -24.31 -8.24
CA PRO A 74 -5.77 -24.53 -8.12
C PRO A 74 -6.53 -23.28 -8.58
N GLY A 75 -7.30 -23.38 -9.64
CA GLY A 75 -8.04 -22.25 -10.24
C GLY A 75 -9.17 -21.72 -9.38
N VAL A 76 -9.57 -22.44 -8.35
CA VAL A 76 -10.59 -22.04 -7.37
C VAL A 76 -10.24 -22.67 -6.03
N MET A 77 -9.95 -21.85 -5.01
CA MET A 77 -9.78 -22.32 -3.64
C MET A 77 -11.06 -22.01 -2.85
N ASN A 78 -11.75 -23.03 -2.41
CA ASN A 78 -13.00 -22.92 -1.62
C ASN A 78 -14.12 -22.08 -2.29
N GLY A 79 -14.21 -22.08 -3.62
CA GLY A 79 -15.23 -21.29 -4.37
C GLY A 79 -14.85 -19.84 -4.61
N LEU A 80 -13.70 -19.35 -4.13
CA LEU A 80 -13.19 -18.00 -4.39
C LEU A 80 -12.34 -17.96 -5.66
N SER A 81 -12.35 -16.81 -6.35
CA SER A 81 -11.35 -16.57 -7.38
C SER A 81 -9.95 -16.50 -6.72
N THR A 82 -8.89 -16.75 -7.50
CA THR A 82 -7.52 -16.63 -6.97
C THR A 82 -7.23 -15.22 -6.44
N ALA A 83 -7.79 -14.17 -7.07
CA ALA A 83 -7.64 -12.80 -6.62
C ALA A 83 -8.33 -12.55 -5.27
N ASP A 84 -9.55 -13.07 -5.07
CA ASP A 84 -10.28 -12.95 -3.81
C ASP A 84 -9.61 -13.77 -2.70
N PHE A 85 -9.07 -14.94 -3.04
CA PHE A 85 -8.29 -15.74 -2.10
C PHE A 85 -7.02 -15.00 -1.66
N LEU A 86 -6.26 -14.42 -2.58
CA LEU A 86 -5.08 -13.60 -2.25
C LEU A 86 -5.46 -12.37 -1.41
N TRP A 87 -6.58 -11.72 -1.72
CA TRP A 87 -7.10 -10.63 -0.91
C TRP A 87 -7.41 -11.07 0.52
N SER A 88 -8.06 -12.22 0.71
CA SER A 88 -8.37 -12.74 2.05
C SER A 88 -7.11 -13.03 2.87
N ILE A 89 -6.08 -13.62 2.25
CA ILE A 89 -4.77 -13.85 2.88
C ILE A 89 -4.12 -12.51 3.24
N GLN A 90 -4.10 -11.56 2.31
CA GLN A 90 -3.54 -10.22 2.55
C GLN A 90 -4.21 -9.53 3.75
N CYS A 91 -5.54 -9.58 3.86
CA CYS A 91 -6.26 -9.05 5.02
C CYS A 91 -5.82 -9.74 6.32
N SER A 92 -5.74 -11.07 6.32
CA SER A 92 -5.30 -11.86 7.47
C SER A 92 -3.88 -11.48 7.91
N VAL A 93 -2.95 -11.35 6.96
CA VAL A 93 -1.57 -10.95 7.24
C VAL A 93 -1.52 -9.54 7.84
N ILE A 94 -2.24 -8.57 7.27
CA ILE A 94 -2.27 -7.20 7.78
C ILE A 94 -2.78 -7.14 9.22
N LEU A 95 -3.87 -7.86 9.52
CA LEU A 95 -4.42 -7.95 10.88
C LEU A 95 -3.40 -8.56 11.84
N GLN A 96 -2.76 -9.68 11.46
CA GLN A 96 -1.74 -10.33 12.28
C GLN A 96 -0.53 -9.43 12.55
N LEU A 97 -0.07 -8.66 11.55
CA LEU A 97 1.03 -7.71 11.72
C LEU A 97 0.66 -6.58 12.68
N ALA A 98 -0.57 -6.06 12.56
CA ALA A 98 -1.08 -5.03 13.47
C ALA A 98 -1.24 -5.55 14.91
N ASP A 99 -1.58 -6.83 15.09
CA ASP A 99 -1.73 -7.45 16.42
C ASP A 99 -0.37 -7.77 17.09
N LYS A 100 0.71 -7.91 16.30
CA LYS A 100 2.06 -8.10 16.85
C LYS A 100 2.61 -6.87 17.57
N GLY A 101 2.09 -5.67 17.27
CA GLY A 101 2.51 -4.43 17.92
C GLY A 101 2.60 -3.23 16.99
N PRO A 102 3.21 -2.13 17.44
CA PRO A 102 3.39 -0.92 16.66
C PRO A 102 4.11 -1.19 15.35
N CYS A 103 3.61 -0.63 14.24
CA CYS A 103 4.25 -0.80 12.92
C CYS A 103 3.79 0.28 11.91
N VAL A 104 4.56 0.42 10.83
CA VAL A 104 4.18 1.19 9.64
C VAL A 104 3.90 0.21 8.50
N ILE A 105 2.71 0.32 7.89
CA ILE A 105 2.30 -0.50 6.75
C ILE A 105 2.04 0.41 5.54
N VAL A 106 2.71 0.13 4.41
CA VAL A 106 2.61 0.96 3.20
C VAL A 106 1.82 0.26 2.10
N GLY A 107 0.65 0.80 1.76
CA GLY A 107 -0.23 0.29 0.70
C GLY A 107 -1.03 -0.94 1.11
N ARG A 108 -1.31 -1.83 0.15
CA ARG A 108 -2.06 -3.08 0.34
C ARG A 108 -3.47 -2.88 0.93
N ASN A 109 -4.06 -1.69 0.70
CA ASN A 109 -5.35 -1.29 1.27
C ASN A 109 -5.42 -1.44 2.81
N ALA A 110 -4.27 -1.32 3.49
CA ALA A 110 -4.17 -1.50 4.93
C ALA A 110 -5.01 -0.49 5.70
N ASP A 111 -5.19 0.73 5.18
CA ASP A 111 -6.11 1.74 5.70
C ASP A 111 -7.54 1.23 5.79
N TYR A 112 -7.99 0.45 4.80
CA TYR A 112 -9.33 -0.14 4.81
C TYR A 112 -9.42 -1.38 5.71
N VAL A 113 -8.41 -2.25 5.66
CA VAL A 113 -8.38 -3.48 6.48
C VAL A 113 -8.39 -3.15 7.98
N LEU A 114 -7.74 -2.06 8.37
CA LEU A 114 -7.61 -1.61 9.75
C LEU A 114 -8.56 -0.46 10.14
N LYS A 115 -9.54 -0.14 9.29
CA LYS A 115 -10.43 1.03 9.45
C LYS A 115 -11.25 1.06 10.74
N ASP A 116 -11.49 -0.10 11.34
CA ASP A 116 -12.30 -0.24 12.56
C ASP A 116 -11.42 -0.28 13.83
N ARG A 117 -10.10 -0.03 13.71
CA ARG A 117 -9.15 0.03 14.83
C ARG A 117 -8.91 1.48 15.26
N ASP A 118 -9.15 1.75 16.53
CA ASP A 118 -8.95 3.10 17.11
C ASP A 118 -7.46 3.48 17.28
N ASP A 119 -6.57 2.48 17.29
CA ASP A 119 -5.11 2.67 17.46
C ASP A 119 -4.35 2.87 16.12
N CYS A 120 -5.07 3.09 15.01
CA CYS A 120 -4.48 3.34 13.70
C CYS A 120 -4.47 4.85 13.35
N LEU A 121 -3.40 5.27 12.68
CA LEU A 121 -3.29 6.53 11.94
C LEU A 121 -3.26 6.21 10.44
N HIS A 122 -4.23 6.70 9.69
CA HIS A 122 -4.32 6.51 8.25
C HIS A 122 -3.85 7.76 7.51
N ALA A 123 -2.74 7.65 6.77
CA ALA A 123 -2.18 8.75 5.99
C ALA A 123 -2.27 8.49 4.48
N PHE A 124 -2.45 9.55 3.71
CA PHE A 124 -2.32 9.55 2.25
C PHE A 124 -1.24 10.54 1.81
N ILE A 125 -0.27 10.07 1.01
CA ILE A 125 0.81 10.90 0.48
C ILE A 125 0.62 11.09 -1.02
N TYR A 126 0.52 12.34 -1.45
CA TYR A 126 0.40 12.74 -2.86
C TYR A 126 1.44 13.80 -3.23
N ALA A 127 1.59 14.07 -4.52
CA ALA A 127 2.47 15.14 -5.00
C ALA A 127 2.08 15.57 -6.42
N ASP A 128 2.60 16.72 -6.84
CA ASP A 128 2.42 17.22 -8.19
C ASP A 128 3.00 16.27 -9.25
N MET A 129 2.41 16.26 -10.43
CA MET A 129 2.79 15.34 -11.50
C MET A 129 4.27 15.48 -11.88
N ASP A 130 4.75 16.73 -12.06
CA ASP A 130 6.12 17.00 -12.47
C ASP A 130 7.13 16.55 -11.42
N TYR A 131 6.86 16.81 -10.14
CA TYR A 131 7.69 16.32 -9.02
C TYR A 131 7.79 14.80 -9.02
N ARG A 132 6.67 14.11 -9.22
CA ARG A 132 6.61 12.65 -9.26
C ARG A 132 7.33 12.10 -10.48
N ALA A 133 7.19 12.74 -11.64
CA ALA A 133 7.85 12.37 -12.89
C ALA A 133 9.36 12.43 -12.74
N ASP A 134 9.90 13.55 -12.28
CA ASP A 134 11.33 13.72 -12.00
C ASP A 134 11.84 12.70 -10.98
N ARG A 135 11.05 12.44 -9.94
CA ARG A 135 11.42 11.50 -8.89
C ARG A 135 11.54 10.07 -9.41
N ILE A 136 10.59 9.59 -10.21
CA ILE A 136 10.65 8.21 -10.73
C ILE A 136 11.78 8.03 -11.76
N VAL A 137 12.12 9.05 -12.51
CA VAL A 137 13.29 9.00 -13.42
C VAL A 137 14.58 8.90 -12.63
N ARG A 138 14.74 9.72 -11.57
CA ARG A 138 15.93 9.65 -10.70
C ARG A 138 16.09 8.30 -10.00
N LEU A 139 15.01 7.65 -9.59
CA LEU A 139 15.07 6.43 -8.81
C LEU A 139 15.08 5.15 -9.65
N TYR A 140 14.38 5.15 -10.79
CA TYR A 140 14.14 3.95 -11.58
C TYR A 140 14.65 4.06 -13.03
N GLY A 141 15.22 5.21 -13.40
CA GLY A 141 15.72 5.48 -14.73
C GLY A 141 14.65 5.75 -15.78
N GLU A 142 15.12 6.00 -16.98
CA GLU A 142 14.28 6.15 -18.18
C GLU A 142 13.68 4.81 -18.60
N SER A 143 12.58 4.87 -19.36
CA SER A 143 11.95 3.70 -19.97
C SER A 143 11.31 4.10 -21.31
N GLU A 144 10.83 3.11 -22.07
CA GLU A 144 10.10 3.35 -23.34
C GLU A 144 8.85 4.20 -23.14
N LYS A 145 8.21 4.15 -21.96
CA LYS A 145 7.04 4.96 -21.59
C LYS A 145 7.49 6.23 -20.90
N SER A 146 6.83 7.36 -21.23
CA SER A 146 7.07 8.61 -20.51
C SER A 146 6.78 8.47 -19.00
N PRO A 147 7.44 9.26 -18.15
CA PRO A 147 7.21 9.23 -16.71
C PRO A 147 5.74 9.40 -16.33
N GLU A 148 5.01 10.31 -16.99
CA GLU A 148 3.60 10.60 -16.72
C GLU A 148 2.71 9.38 -17.02
N VAL A 149 2.97 8.68 -18.12
CA VAL A 149 2.26 7.44 -18.48
C VAL A 149 2.50 6.37 -17.42
N ARG A 150 3.74 6.21 -16.96
CA ARG A 150 4.10 5.27 -15.89
C ARG A 150 3.37 5.59 -14.58
N LEU A 151 3.29 6.89 -14.22
CA LEU A 151 2.56 7.36 -13.04
C LEU A 151 1.08 7.05 -13.14
N GLN A 152 0.45 7.43 -14.26
CA GLN A 152 -0.98 7.23 -14.49
C GLN A 152 -1.37 5.74 -14.48
N GLU A 153 -0.58 4.88 -15.13
CA GLU A 153 -0.83 3.43 -15.14
C GLU A 153 -0.78 2.83 -13.74
N LYS A 154 0.24 3.18 -12.93
CA LYS A 154 0.38 2.66 -11.56
C LYS A 154 -0.74 3.16 -10.65
N ASP A 155 -1.07 4.44 -10.72
CA ASP A 155 -2.14 5.01 -9.89
C ASP A 155 -3.53 4.52 -10.33
N LYS A 156 -3.76 4.31 -11.65
CA LYS A 156 -4.99 3.69 -12.15
C LYS A 156 -5.17 2.27 -11.58
N ARG A 157 -4.10 1.47 -11.56
CA ARG A 157 -4.15 0.11 -10.98
C ARG A 157 -4.54 0.16 -9.50
N ARG A 158 -3.93 1.06 -8.71
CA ARG A 158 -4.27 1.25 -7.30
C ARG A 158 -5.72 1.69 -7.10
N LYS A 159 -6.19 2.68 -7.87
CA LYS A 159 -7.58 3.14 -7.82
C LYS A 159 -8.56 2.01 -8.08
N VAL A 160 -8.33 1.23 -9.15
CA VAL A 160 -9.22 0.14 -9.54
C VAL A 160 -9.21 -0.98 -8.50
N ASN A 161 -8.04 -1.38 -7.99
CA ASN A 161 -7.91 -2.37 -6.93
C ASN A 161 -8.61 -1.91 -5.63
N TYR A 162 -8.35 -0.68 -5.20
CA TYR A 162 -8.94 -0.12 -4.00
C TYR A 162 -10.46 -0.08 -4.09
N GLN A 163 -11.00 0.48 -5.20
CA GLN A 163 -12.45 0.54 -5.44
C GLN A 163 -13.09 -0.86 -5.45
N HIS A 164 -12.43 -1.83 -6.06
CA HIS A 164 -12.95 -3.20 -6.17
C HIS A 164 -13.14 -3.86 -4.80
N TYR A 165 -12.11 -3.81 -3.95
CA TYR A 165 -12.14 -4.49 -2.66
C TYR A 165 -12.77 -3.71 -1.51
N THR A 166 -12.82 -2.37 -1.63
CA THR A 166 -13.27 -1.52 -0.52
C THR A 166 -14.62 -0.84 -0.79
N GLY A 167 -15.02 -0.71 -2.06
CA GLY A 167 -16.15 0.12 -2.47
C GLY A 167 -15.90 1.62 -2.34
N ARG A 168 -14.70 2.05 -1.89
CA ARG A 168 -14.36 3.45 -1.63
C ARG A 168 -13.51 4.04 -2.76
N SER A 169 -13.51 5.37 -2.87
CA SER A 169 -12.63 6.09 -3.79
C SER A 169 -11.23 6.25 -3.18
N TRP A 170 -10.20 5.74 -3.86
CA TRP A 170 -8.82 5.88 -3.45
C TRP A 170 -8.35 7.34 -3.53
N GLY A 171 -7.62 7.80 -2.50
CA GLY A 171 -7.15 9.20 -2.40
C GLY A 171 -8.23 10.19 -1.99
N GLN A 172 -9.44 9.75 -1.68
CA GLN A 172 -10.47 10.62 -1.13
C GLN A 172 -10.15 10.95 0.32
N ALA A 173 -10.00 12.24 0.64
CA ALA A 173 -9.50 12.73 1.93
C ALA A 173 -10.27 12.16 3.14
N GLN A 174 -11.57 11.91 2.99
CA GLN A 174 -12.43 11.37 4.06
C GLN A 174 -12.09 9.93 4.48
N ASN A 175 -11.26 9.24 3.70
CA ASN A 175 -10.80 7.89 4.04
C ASN A 175 -9.56 7.88 4.93
N TYR A 176 -8.96 9.05 5.19
CA TYR A 176 -7.67 9.19 5.88
C TYR A 176 -7.75 10.22 6.99
N ASP A 177 -6.93 10.05 8.04
CA ASP A 177 -6.79 11.04 9.11
C ASP A 177 -5.99 12.26 8.64
N VAL A 178 -5.07 12.07 7.68
CA VAL A 178 -4.23 13.13 7.12
C VAL A 178 -3.86 12.84 5.66
N CYS A 179 -3.85 13.91 4.84
CA CYS A 179 -3.38 13.88 3.46
C CYS A 179 -2.26 14.92 3.31
N LEU A 180 -1.05 14.50 2.90
CA LEU A 180 0.12 15.37 2.82
C LEU A 180 0.65 15.45 1.38
N CYS A 181 0.89 16.69 0.92
CA CYS A 181 1.52 16.98 -0.36
C CYS A 181 3.04 17.01 -0.21
N SER A 182 3.74 15.97 -0.64
CA SER A 182 5.18 15.88 -0.48
C SER A 182 5.98 16.78 -1.42
N SER A 183 5.42 17.20 -2.56
CA SER A 183 6.05 18.21 -3.43
C SER A 183 6.09 19.58 -2.81
N THR A 184 5.10 19.94 -1.98
CA THR A 184 5.03 21.23 -1.27
C THR A 184 5.78 21.19 0.06
N LEU A 185 5.61 20.12 0.85
CA LEU A 185 6.16 20.01 2.19
C LEU A 185 7.59 19.46 2.23
N GLY A 186 7.97 18.67 1.24
CA GLY A 186 9.16 17.83 1.30
C GLY A 186 8.95 16.54 2.12
N GLU A 187 9.73 15.51 1.81
CA GLU A 187 9.61 14.20 2.46
C GLU A 187 9.90 14.28 3.96
N GLU A 188 10.93 15.02 4.35
CA GLU A 188 11.36 15.16 5.76
C GLU A 188 10.28 15.83 6.62
N HIS A 189 9.65 16.90 6.12
CA HIS A 189 8.59 17.59 6.85
C HIS A 189 7.32 16.75 6.95
N CYS A 190 6.99 15.97 5.91
CA CYS A 190 5.91 14.99 5.98
C CYS A 190 6.16 13.95 7.10
N VAL A 191 7.40 13.44 7.23
CA VAL A 191 7.78 12.54 8.33
C VAL A 191 7.60 13.22 9.69
N GLN A 192 8.02 14.48 9.82
CA GLN A 192 7.90 15.23 11.08
C GLN A 192 6.43 15.40 11.48
N ILE A 193 5.55 15.78 10.56
CA ILE A 193 4.12 15.92 10.82
C ILE A 193 3.52 14.60 11.31
N LEU A 194 3.81 13.49 10.62
CA LEU A 194 3.31 12.17 11.03
C LEU A 194 3.84 11.75 12.40
N LEU A 195 5.11 12.03 12.69
CA LEU A 195 5.73 11.75 13.98
C LEU A 195 5.02 12.52 15.11
N GLU A 196 4.76 13.82 14.92
CA GLU A 196 4.04 14.65 15.87
C GLU A 196 2.60 14.16 16.10
N MET A 197 1.91 13.74 15.04
CA MET A 197 0.55 13.18 15.16
C MET A 197 0.52 11.89 16.00
N VAL A 198 1.54 11.04 15.89
CA VAL A 198 1.65 9.82 16.69
C VAL A 198 2.00 10.13 18.13
N GLN A 199 2.95 11.07 18.38
CA GLN A 199 3.45 11.39 19.71
C GLN A 199 2.49 12.28 20.53
N ASN A 200 1.84 13.26 19.90
CA ASN A 200 0.98 14.23 20.63
C ASN A 200 -0.35 13.63 21.11
N GLN A 201 -0.74 12.45 20.65
CA GLN A 201 -1.89 11.74 21.21
C GLN A 201 -1.57 11.07 22.54
N ASN A 202 -0.29 10.97 22.93
CA ASN A 202 0.12 10.48 24.25
C ASN A 202 -0.04 11.50 25.38
N ASN A 203 -0.39 12.76 25.05
CA ASN A 203 -0.50 13.87 26.00
C ASN A 203 -1.96 14.32 26.24
N LYS A 204 -2.95 13.58 25.79
CA LYS A 204 -4.38 13.76 26.10
C LYS A 204 -4.93 12.54 26.82
#